data_35ad7dd4cc023408a482ef4e1f684400
#
_entry.id   35ad7dd4cc023408a482ef4e1f684400
#
_cell.length_a   1.000
_cell.length_b   1.000
_cell.length_c   1.000
_cell.angle_alpha   90.00
_cell.angle_beta   90.00
_cell.angle_gamma   90.00
#
_symmetry.space_group_name_H-M   'P 1'
#
loop_
_entity.id
_entity.type
_entity.pdbx_description
1 polymer ?
#
loop_
_entity_poly.entity_id
_entity_poly.type
_entity_poly.pdbx_seq_one_letter_code
_entity_poly.pdbx_strand_id
1 'polypeptide(L)'
;MRSNGSVRSYAAALLLAALGAHGADLSSPTGSSGLIMIDKVGGHVRFFDPKSDQELSSLVPGPDETIKPHDLAISPDHKRAYVTIYGDGVYGRNPHPGHTIAIIDLGSRKMVGSIDVSPYEAPHGIRVDASGRLYVACDLSRKVLVIDPRTGKIESAIDVEGTGHRLALLPDASKLYVANKSDRLFISVVDVKTRKMVGRVAMPNGTEGIAASPDGKTVLAADLTEPYLHVIATATDTEVDKIKVEGAEHGVYTIFYSPDGKRVLICLASGQVDILDAHDLHAPQRTVHSAGTALMGIGFAPDGNTALVGNHAQGTVSRIDLTHASLVGTFAAGKGVEMLAYF
;
A
#
# COMPACT_ATOMS: atom_id res chain seq x y z
N MET A 1 4.64 10.71 -75.91
CA MET A 1 5.13 11.62 -74.88
C MET A 1 4.74 11.02 -73.50
N ARG A 2 5.72 10.54 -72.77
CA ARG A 2 5.55 9.91 -71.45
C ARG A 2 5.86 10.94 -70.37
N SER A 3 4.96 11.16 -69.41
CA SER A 3 5.26 11.93 -68.21
C SER A 3 5.22 11.01 -67.00
N ASN A 4 6.42 10.84 -66.35
CA ASN A 4 6.62 10.15 -65.10
C ASN A 4 6.13 11.06 -63.96
N GLY A 5 5.17 10.59 -63.19
CA GLY A 5 4.78 11.16 -61.90
C GLY A 5 5.37 10.35 -60.76
N SER A 6 6.35 10.92 -60.07
CA SER A 6 6.97 10.32 -58.87
C SER A 6 6.07 10.43 -57.66
N VAL A 7 5.69 9.30 -57.08
CA VAL A 7 4.99 9.20 -55.79
C VAL A 7 6.03 9.34 -54.68
N ARG A 8 5.99 10.43 -53.93
CA ARG A 8 6.77 10.60 -52.68
C ARG A 8 5.99 9.96 -51.53
N SER A 9 6.50 8.85 -51.00
CA SER A 9 6.04 8.26 -49.79
C SER A 9 6.53 9.08 -48.59
N TYR A 10 5.61 9.67 -47.84
CA TYR A 10 5.88 10.21 -46.50
C TYR A 10 5.74 9.10 -45.48
N ALA A 11 6.85 8.61 -44.96
CA ALA A 11 6.87 7.77 -43.78
C ALA A 11 6.67 8.67 -42.56
N ALA A 12 5.48 8.59 -41.97
CA ALA A 12 5.23 9.20 -40.69
C ALA A 12 5.83 8.29 -39.59
N ALA A 13 6.94 8.74 -39.00
CA ALA A 13 7.47 8.13 -37.79
C ALA A 13 6.55 8.45 -36.62
N LEU A 14 5.77 7.48 -36.14
CA LEU A 14 5.11 7.56 -34.85
C LEU A 14 6.19 7.38 -33.75
N LEU A 15 6.55 8.48 -33.11
CA LEU A 15 7.21 8.43 -31.80
C LEU A 15 6.17 7.97 -30.78
N LEU A 16 6.19 6.70 -30.38
CA LEU A 16 5.55 6.25 -29.15
C LEU A 16 6.37 6.81 -27.97
N ALA A 17 5.91 7.90 -27.38
CA ALA A 17 6.33 8.29 -26.06
C ALA A 17 5.69 7.31 -25.08
N ALA A 18 6.48 6.35 -24.59
CA ALA A 18 6.11 5.52 -23.44
C ALA A 18 6.13 6.43 -22.21
N LEU A 19 4.98 7.05 -21.89
CA LEU A 19 4.73 7.62 -20.58
C LEU A 19 4.57 6.44 -19.61
N GLY A 20 5.63 6.12 -18.90
CA GLY A 20 5.60 5.19 -17.77
C GLY A 20 4.67 5.77 -16.69
N ALA A 21 3.44 5.30 -16.66
CA ALA A 21 2.54 5.56 -15.54
C ALA A 21 3.06 4.79 -14.33
N HIS A 22 3.79 5.47 -13.45
CA HIS A 22 4.18 4.93 -12.16
C HIS A 22 2.96 5.04 -11.24
N GLY A 23 2.37 3.92 -10.91
CA GLY A 23 1.39 3.86 -9.83
C GLY A 23 2.06 4.30 -8.53
N ALA A 24 1.45 5.27 -7.86
CA ALA A 24 1.96 5.82 -6.61
C ALA A 24 1.65 4.91 -5.42
N ASP A 25 2.06 3.65 -5.51
CA ASP A 25 2.02 2.72 -4.40
C ASP A 25 3.47 2.54 -3.91
N LEU A 26 3.86 3.34 -2.89
CA LEU A 26 5.15 3.27 -2.17
C LEU A 26 6.39 3.06 -3.08
N SER A 27 6.40 3.68 -4.28
CA SER A 27 7.54 3.58 -5.18
C SER A 27 8.78 4.21 -4.55
N SER A 28 9.83 3.42 -4.36
CA SER A 28 11.11 3.91 -3.86
C SER A 28 11.75 4.86 -4.86
N PRO A 29 12.16 6.07 -4.46
CA PRO A 29 12.86 6.99 -5.34
C PRO A 29 14.25 6.44 -5.73
N THR A 30 14.73 6.79 -6.91
CA THR A 30 16.12 6.57 -7.27
C THR A 30 17.01 7.46 -6.39
N GLY A 31 17.52 6.91 -5.28
CA GLY A 31 18.29 7.65 -4.28
C GLY A 31 17.42 8.09 -3.10
N SER A 32 17.01 7.14 -2.27
CA SER A 32 16.29 7.43 -1.02
C SER A 32 17.12 8.30 -0.09
N SER A 33 16.50 9.37 0.44
CA SER A 33 17.10 10.23 1.45
C SER A 33 16.78 9.79 2.88
N GLY A 34 15.86 8.82 3.07
CA GLY A 34 15.47 8.35 4.39
C GLY A 34 14.51 7.17 4.36
N LEU A 35 14.21 6.68 5.55
CA LEU A 35 13.23 5.64 5.80
C LEU A 35 12.27 6.14 6.88
N ILE A 36 10.97 6.07 6.61
CA ILE A 36 9.90 6.42 7.53
C ILE A 36 9.18 5.14 7.96
N MET A 37 8.82 5.03 9.24
CA MET A 37 8.11 3.88 9.80
C MET A 37 7.01 4.32 10.76
N ILE A 38 5.93 3.56 10.77
CA ILE A 38 4.87 3.67 11.76
C ILE A 38 5.12 2.65 12.87
N ASP A 39 5.44 3.14 14.06
CA ASP A 39 5.42 2.39 15.30
C ASP A 39 4.02 2.52 15.94
N LYS A 40 3.09 1.70 15.46
CA LYS A 40 1.69 1.77 15.89
C LYS A 40 1.52 1.56 17.38
N VAL A 41 2.14 0.54 17.95
CA VAL A 41 2.04 0.24 19.39
C VAL A 41 2.67 1.35 20.24
N GLY A 42 3.79 1.91 19.80
CA GLY A 42 4.44 3.04 20.45
C GLY A 42 3.72 4.39 20.27
N GLY A 43 2.85 4.51 19.28
CA GLY A 43 2.17 5.78 18.97
C GLY A 43 3.06 6.78 18.23
N HIS A 44 4.11 6.33 17.54
CA HIS A 44 5.10 7.20 16.90
C HIS A 44 5.20 6.99 15.40
N VAL A 45 5.66 8.02 14.72
CA VAL A 45 6.30 7.93 13.41
C VAL A 45 7.80 8.10 13.63
N ARG A 46 8.60 7.15 13.11
CA ARG A 46 10.05 7.09 13.30
C ARG A 46 10.77 7.24 11.97
N PHE A 47 11.92 7.86 12.00
CA PHE A 47 12.79 8.08 10.84
C PHE A 47 14.15 7.43 11.07
N PHE A 48 14.61 6.71 10.04
CA PHE A 48 15.88 5.99 10.09
C PHE A 48 16.78 6.38 8.92
N ASP A 49 18.08 6.30 9.15
CA ASP A 49 19.07 6.30 8.09
C ASP A 49 19.04 4.95 7.36
N PRO A 50 18.78 4.93 6.05
CA PRO A 50 18.60 3.67 5.32
C PRO A 50 19.87 2.84 5.14
N LYS A 51 21.05 3.40 5.43
CA LYS A 51 22.34 2.73 5.29
C LYS A 51 22.86 2.15 6.61
N SER A 52 22.65 2.89 7.69
CA SER A 52 23.17 2.50 9.03
C SER A 52 22.10 1.87 9.92
N ASP A 53 20.83 1.92 9.53
CA ASP A 53 19.67 1.48 10.32
C ASP A 53 19.52 2.23 11.66
N GLN A 54 20.18 3.39 11.80
CA GLN A 54 20.09 4.21 13.00
C GLN A 54 18.86 5.09 12.98
N GLU A 55 18.14 5.15 14.10
CA GLU A 55 17.04 6.10 14.28
C GLU A 55 17.59 7.54 14.30
N LEU A 56 17.04 8.37 13.42
CA LEU A 56 17.41 9.78 13.28
C LEU A 56 16.51 10.69 14.12
N SER A 57 15.24 10.36 14.21
CA SER A 57 14.24 11.10 14.98
C SER A 57 12.94 10.32 15.07
N SER A 58 12.08 10.73 16.01
CA SER A 58 10.68 10.28 16.08
C SER A 58 9.76 11.44 16.46
N LEU A 59 8.48 11.29 16.16
CA LEU A 59 7.44 12.23 16.55
C LEU A 59 6.12 11.49 16.87
N VAL A 60 5.27 12.11 17.67
CA VAL A 60 3.91 11.68 17.94
C VAL A 60 2.99 12.41 16.96
N PRO A 61 2.36 11.71 16.01
CA PRO A 61 1.56 12.36 14.94
C PRO A 61 0.12 12.66 15.35
N GLY A 62 -0.34 12.10 16.47
CA GLY A 62 -1.67 12.31 17.05
C GLY A 62 -1.64 13.30 18.21
N PRO A 63 -2.78 13.46 18.93
CA PRO A 63 -2.85 14.30 20.12
C PRO A 63 -1.94 13.80 21.25
N ASP A 64 -1.75 12.51 21.35
CA ASP A 64 -0.87 11.84 22.31
C ASP A 64 -0.52 10.42 21.81
N GLU A 65 0.33 9.69 22.56
CA GLU A 65 0.78 8.35 22.18
C GLU A 65 -0.30 7.26 22.30
N THR A 66 -1.46 7.53 22.87
CA THR A 66 -2.55 6.54 22.99
C THR A 66 -3.34 6.44 21.69
N ILE A 67 -3.40 7.53 20.93
CA ILE A 67 -4.09 7.58 19.63
C ILE A 67 -3.11 7.18 18.53
N LYS A 68 -3.33 6.02 17.93
CA LYS A 68 -2.36 5.30 17.11
C LYS A 68 -2.31 5.75 15.65
N PRO A 69 -1.11 5.99 15.09
CA PRO A 69 -0.91 6.05 13.65
C PRO A 69 -1.10 4.65 13.04
N HIS A 70 -1.55 4.58 11.76
CA HIS A 70 -1.87 3.27 11.17
C HIS A 70 -1.25 3.04 9.79
N ASP A 71 -1.62 3.84 8.80
CA ASP A 71 -1.12 3.69 7.42
C ASP A 71 -0.49 4.98 6.93
N LEU A 72 0.35 4.91 5.91
CA LEU A 72 1.04 6.06 5.35
C LEU A 72 1.05 6.05 3.82
N ALA A 73 1.04 7.24 3.25
CA ALA A 73 1.29 7.47 1.83
C ALA A 73 2.33 8.58 1.67
N ILE A 74 3.26 8.39 0.72
CA ILE A 74 4.26 9.40 0.35
C ILE A 74 3.75 10.22 -0.82
N SER A 75 3.84 11.54 -0.76
CA SER A 75 3.47 12.41 -1.88
C SER A 75 4.29 12.10 -3.14
N PRO A 76 3.74 12.31 -4.36
CA PRO A 76 4.46 12.00 -5.60
C PRO A 76 5.79 12.76 -5.78
N ASP A 77 5.95 13.91 -5.12
CA ASP A 77 7.19 14.70 -5.12
C ASP A 77 8.16 14.29 -4.00
N HIS A 78 7.84 13.26 -3.22
CA HIS A 78 8.61 12.75 -2.09
C HIS A 78 8.93 13.77 -0.99
N LYS A 79 8.12 14.84 -0.85
CA LYS A 79 8.35 15.88 0.16
C LYS A 79 7.46 15.73 1.39
N ARG A 80 6.35 15.00 1.28
CA ARG A 80 5.37 14.84 2.35
C ARG A 80 5.06 13.38 2.59
N ALA A 81 4.81 13.04 3.84
CA ALA A 81 4.09 11.83 4.21
C ALA A 81 2.74 12.21 4.81
N TYR A 82 1.72 11.43 4.48
CA TYR A 82 0.39 11.52 5.04
C TYR A 82 0.15 10.27 5.88
N VAL A 83 -0.14 10.46 7.17
CA VAL A 83 -0.29 9.36 8.13
C VAL A 83 -1.68 9.39 8.71
N THR A 84 -2.42 8.30 8.56
CA THR A 84 -3.75 8.16 9.15
C THR A 84 -3.65 7.95 10.66
N ILE A 85 -4.47 8.68 11.42
CA ILE A 85 -4.56 8.57 12.88
C ILE A 85 -5.85 7.82 13.21
N TYR A 86 -5.70 6.51 13.42
CA TYR A 86 -6.80 5.55 13.47
C TYR A 86 -7.62 5.64 14.76
N GLY A 87 -6.98 5.84 15.89
CA GLY A 87 -7.60 5.82 17.22
C GLY A 87 -6.81 4.96 18.20
N ASP A 88 -7.39 4.65 19.33
CA ASP A 88 -6.77 3.84 20.41
C ASP A 88 -7.06 2.33 20.29
N GLY A 89 -7.83 1.95 19.28
CA GLY A 89 -8.33 0.59 19.12
C GLY A 89 -7.68 -0.23 18.01
N VAL A 90 -8.38 -1.32 17.72
CA VAL A 90 -8.10 -2.24 16.62
C VAL A 90 -9.38 -2.44 15.81
N TYR A 91 -9.26 -3.06 14.63
CA TYR A 91 -10.43 -3.41 13.82
C TYR A 91 -11.53 -4.07 14.64
N GLY A 92 -12.76 -3.56 14.51
CA GLY A 92 -13.95 -4.01 15.23
C GLY A 92 -14.07 -3.54 16.69
N ARG A 93 -13.04 -2.91 17.26
CA ARG A 93 -13.05 -2.35 18.62
C ARG A 93 -12.16 -1.11 18.71
N ASN A 94 -12.74 0.06 18.45
CA ASN A 94 -12.04 1.35 18.50
C ASN A 94 -12.86 2.34 19.36
N PRO A 95 -12.66 2.33 20.69
CA PRO A 95 -13.48 3.13 21.62
C PRO A 95 -13.34 4.65 21.39
N HIS A 96 -12.14 5.09 21.02
CA HIS A 96 -11.85 6.50 20.72
C HIS A 96 -11.26 6.60 19.31
N PRO A 97 -12.12 6.61 18.27
CA PRO A 97 -11.66 6.68 16.89
C PRO A 97 -10.99 8.00 16.60
N GLY A 98 -9.93 7.95 15.78
CA GLY A 98 -9.28 9.14 15.26
C GLY A 98 -10.09 9.80 14.15
N HIS A 99 -9.79 11.09 13.90
CA HIS A 99 -10.46 11.92 12.89
C HIS A 99 -9.46 12.73 12.06
N THR A 100 -8.18 12.37 12.08
CA THR A 100 -7.16 13.20 11.45
C THR A 100 -6.20 12.40 10.58
N ILE A 101 -5.59 13.11 9.62
CA ILE A 101 -4.45 12.65 8.84
C ILE A 101 -3.33 13.63 9.12
N ALA A 102 -2.22 13.17 9.69
CA ALA A 102 -1.04 13.99 9.93
C ALA A 102 -0.31 14.27 8.62
N ILE A 103 0.17 15.50 8.44
CA ILE A 103 1.01 15.92 7.32
C ILE A 103 2.43 16.13 7.85
N ILE A 104 3.37 15.33 7.34
CA ILE A 104 4.76 15.33 7.80
C ILE A 104 5.65 15.82 6.64
N ASP A 105 6.52 16.78 6.93
CA ASP A 105 7.59 17.20 6.01
C ASP A 105 8.76 16.22 6.13
N LEU A 106 9.06 15.53 5.05
CA LEU A 106 10.08 14.49 5.03
C LEU A 106 11.51 15.04 5.15
N GLY A 107 11.75 16.24 4.62
CA GLY A 107 13.07 16.88 4.71
C GLY A 107 13.42 17.29 6.14
N SER A 108 12.50 17.93 6.85
CA SER A 108 12.69 18.36 8.24
C SER A 108 12.31 17.29 9.27
N ARG A 109 11.61 16.22 8.86
CA ARG A 109 11.06 15.15 9.72
C ARG A 109 10.14 15.70 10.81
N LYS A 110 9.33 16.70 10.48
CA LYS A 110 8.41 17.37 11.40
C LYS A 110 6.99 17.31 10.90
N MET A 111 6.04 17.19 11.83
CA MET A 111 4.65 17.45 11.51
C MET A 111 4.48 18.92 11.15
N VAL A 112 3.85 19.21 10.01
CA VAL A 112 3.65 20.55 9.48
C VAL A 112 2.17 20.91 9.35
N GLY A 113 1.28 19.99 9.66
CA GLY A 113 -0.16 20.19 9.65
C GLY A 113 -0.93 18.89 9.84
N SER A 114 -2.24 18.99 9.79
CA SER A 114 -3.15 17.87 9.79
C SER A 114 -4.39 18.18 8.97
N ILE A 115 -5.06 17.14 8.47
CA ILE A 115 -6.36 17.24 7.82
C ILE A 115 -7.38 16.65 8.78
N ASP A 116 -8.38 17.45 9.17
CA ASP A 116 -9.55 16.96 9.92
C ASP A 116 -10.51 16.29 8.94
N VAL A 117 -10.84 15.04 9.18
CA VAL A 117 -11.78 14.26 8.38
C VAL A 117 -13.17 14.14 9.02
N SER A 118 -13.42 14.84 10.14
CA SER A 118 -14.74 14.83 10.77
C SER A 118 -15.86 15.19 9.78
N PRO A 119 -17.05 14.56 9.84
CA PRO A 119 -17.50 13.63 10.89
C PRO A 119 -17.11 12.16 10.66
N TYR A 120 -16.16 11.87 9.75
CA TYR A 120 -15.77 10.50 9.43
C TYR A 120 -14.74 9.99 10.46
N GLU A 121 -14.83 8.69 10.77
CA GLU A 121 -14.15 8.07 11.90
C GLU A 121 -13.20 6.96 11.47
N ALA A 122 -12.12 6.82 12.23
CA ALA A 122 -11.12 5.76 12.08
C ALA A 122 -10.49 5.71 10.67
N PRO A 123 -9.79 6.79 10.21
CA PRO A 123 -9.07 6.76 8.95
C PRO A 123 -7.99 5.68 9.01
N HIS A 124 -8.05 4.70 8.09
CA HIS A 124 -7.24 3.49 8.08
C HIS A 124 -6.33 3.45 6.87
N GLY A 125 -6.72 2.74 5.80
CA GLY A 125 -5.95 2.65 4.57
C GLY A 125 -5.89 3.98 3.83
N ILE A 126 -4.71 4.35 3.31
CA ILE A 126 -4.50 5.59 2.57
C ILE A 126 -3.70 5.32 1.29
N ARG A 127 -4.12 5.91 0.18
CA ARG A 127 -3.38 5.92 -1.08
C ARG A 127 -3.33 7.34 -1.64
N VAL A 128 -2.33 7.61 -2.49
CA VAL A 128 -2.18 8.88 -3.19
C VAL A 128 -2.04 8.63 -4.67
N ASP A 129 -2.73 9.40 -5.51
CA ASP A 129 -2.56 9.34 -6.96
C ASP A 129 -1.42 10.25 -7.45
N ALA A 130 -1.08 10.14 -8.74
CA ALA A 130 -0.02 10.94 -9.35
C ALA A 130 -0.31 12.46 -9.33
N SER A 131 -1.56 12.88 -9.13
CA SER A 131 -1.94 14.30 -8.96
C SER A 131 -1.75 14.79 -7.52
N GLY A 132 -1.44 13.88 -6.59
CA GLY A 132 -1.31 14.14 -5.16
C GLY A 132 -2.62 14.08 -4.38
N ARG A 133 -3.73 13.63 -4.98
CA ARG A 133 -5.01 13.46 -4.30
C ARG A 133 -4.97 12.21 -3.42
N LEU A 134 -5.52 12.30 -2.21
CA LEU A 134 -5.58 11.20 -1.26
C LEU A 134 -6.91 10.46 -1.37
N TYR A 135 -6.84 9.15 -1.19
CA TYR A 135 -7.95 8.23 -1.02
C TYR A 135 -7.81 7.57 0.34
N VAL A 136 -8.78 7.77 1.23
CA VAL A 136 -8.68 7.36 2.63
C VAL A 136 -9.90 6.55 3.04
N ALA A 137 -9.69 5.32 3.42
CA ALA A 137 -10.75 4.50 4.00
C ALA A 137 -11.00 4.91 5.46
N CYS A 138 -12.26 5.16 5.81
CA CYS A 138 -12.69 5.42 7.18
C CYS A 138 -13.56 4.24 7.64
N ASP A 139 -12.95 3.33 8.40
CA ASP A 139 -13.50 2.02 8.77
C ASP A 139 -14.91 2.13 9.36
N LEU A 140 -15.04 2.95 10.41
CA LEU A 140 -16.31 3.06 11.16
C LEU A 140 -17.39 3.82 10.40
N SER A 141 -16.98 4.66 9.47
CA SER A 141 -17.90 5.44 8.62
C SER A 141 -18.31 4.72 7.34
N ARG A 142 -17.66 3.61 6.99
CA ARG A 142 -17.87 2.85 5.73
C ARG A 142 -17.74 3.73 4.48
N LYS A 143 -16.81 4.66 4.51
CA LYS A 143 -16.56 5.62 3.42
C LYS A 143 -15.12 5.56 2.97
N VAL A 144 -14.92 5.80 1.69
CA VAL A 144 -13.63 6.24 1.17
C VAL A 144 -13.73 7.74 0.88
N LEU A 145 -12.86 8.50 1.51
CA LEU A 145 -12.74 9.94 1.29
C LEU A 145 -11.79 10.23 0.15
N VAL A 146 -12.16 11.18 -0.70
CA VAL A 146 -11.28 11.77 -1.71
C VAL A 146 -10.91 13.17 -1.22
N ILE A 147 -9.62 13.43 -1.03
CA ILE A 147 -9.14 14.64 -0.34
C ILE A 147 -8.07 15.35 -1.18
N ASP A 148 -8.17 16.67 -1.33
CA ASP A 148 -7.05 17.51 -1.77
C ASP A 148 -6.18 17.89 -0.56
N PRO A 149 -4.98 17.31 -0.38
CA PRO A 149 -4.18 17.55 0.81
C PRO A 149 -3.58 18.97 0.88
N ARG A 150 -3.58 19.72 -0.20
CA ARG A 150 -3.08 21.10 -0.23
C ARG A 150 -4.04 22.07 0.48
N THR A 151 -5.33 21.75 0.43
CA THR A 151 -6.40 22.55 1.04
C THR A 151 -7.03 21.88 2.24
N GLY A 152 -6.79 20.58 2.44
CA GLY A 152 -7.47 19.74 3.43
C GLY A 152 -8.94 19.44 3.06
N LYS A 153 -9.39 19.84 1.86
CA LYS A 153 -10.79 19.71 1.46
C LYS A 153 -11.15 18.27 1.13
N ILE A 154 -12.16 17.73 1.80
CA ILE A 154 -12.83 16.48 1.41
C ILE A 154 -13.69 16.80 0.17
N GLU A 155 -13.29 16.29 -0.97
CA GLU A 155 -13.97 16.51 -2.25
C GLU A 155 -15.14 15.54 -2.43
N SER A 156 -15.07 14.37 -1.82
CA SER A 156 -16.11 13.34 -1.87
C SER A 156 -15.97 12.36 -0.73
N ALA A 157 -17.11 11.79 -0.29
CA ALA A 157 -17.17 10.65 0.61
C ALA A 157 -17.99 9.55 -0.09
N ILE A 158 -17.29 8.51 -0.54
CA ILE A 158 -17.84 7.42 -1.35
C ILE A 158 -18.30 6.32 -0.42
N ASP A 159 -19.57 5.90 -0.55
CA ASP A 159 -20.08 4.74 0.17
C ASP A 159 -19.51 3.47 -0.45
N VAL A 160 -18.86 2.66 0.37
CA VAL A 160 -18.25 1.39 -0.06
C VAL A 160 -18.96 0.17 0.55
N GLU A 161 -20.07 0.41 1.26
CA GLU A 161 -20.97 -0.58 1.84
C GLU A 161 -20.35 -1.54 2.88
N GLY A 162 -19.05 -1.51 3.04
CA GLY A 162 -18.30 -2.28 4.02
C GLY A 162 -17.37 -1.37 4.83
N THR A 163 -16.62 -1.93 5.76
CA THR A 163 -15.71 -1.17 6.65
C THR A 163 -14.63 -0.41 5.89
N GLY A 164 -14.23 -0.88 4.69
CA GLY A 164 -13.21 -0.18 3.91
C GLY A 164 -11.86 -0.16 4.64
N HIS A 165 -11.16 -1.28 4.68
CA HIS A 165 -9.94 -1.44 5.48
C HIS A 165 -8.68 -1.04 4.71
N ARG A 166 -8.21 -1.86 3.77
CA ARG A 166 -7.06 -1.57 2.91
C ARG A 166 -7.51 -1.23 1.49
N LEU A 167 -6.65 -0.51 0.78
CA LEU A 167 -6.93 0.05 -0.54
C LEU A 167 -5.90 -0.41 -1.56
N ALA A 168 -6.36 -0.75 -2.77
CA ALA A 168 -5.52 -0.90 -3.95
C ALA A 168 -5.99 0.07 -5.04
N LEU A 169 -5.23 1.13 -5.26
CA LEU A 169 -5.47 2.11 -6.31
C LEU A 169 -4.73 1.66 -7.58
N LEU A 170 -5.42 1.61 -8.72
CA LEU A 170 -4.75 1.33 -9.98
C LEU A 170 -3.76 2.43 -10.35
N PRO A 171 -2.65 2.10 -11.04
CA PRO A 171 -1.61 3.05 -11.40
C PRO A 171 -2.10 4.27 -12.19
N ASP A 172 -3.13 4.09 -13.03
CA ASP A 172 -3.77 5.15 -13.81
C ASP A 172 -4.85 5.91 -13.04
N ALA A 173 -5.06 5.54 -11.77
CA ALA A 173 -6.11 6.05 -10.89
C ALA A 173 -7.53 5.93 -11.50
N SER A 174 -7.78 4.98 -12.38
CA SER A 174 -9.12 4.76 -12.96
C SER A 174 -10.06 4.08 -11.97
N LYS A 175 -9.55 3.11 -11.19
CA LYS A 175 -10.31 2.35 -10.20
C LYS A 175 -9.58 2.25 -8.87
N LEU A 176 -10.37 2.13 -7.81
CA LEU A 176 -9.90 1.82 -6.46
C LEU A 176 -10.63 0.58 -5.96
N TYR A 177 -9.89 -0.42 -5.51
CA TYR A 177 -10.41 -1.62 -4.89
C TYR A 177 -10.25 -1.53 -3.38
N VAL A 178 -11.33 -1.82 -2.65
CA VAL A 178 -11.43 -1.62 -1.21
C VAL A 178 -11.69 -2.96 -0.53
N ALA A 179 -10.73 -3.42 0.26
CA ALA A 179 -10.87 -4.61 1.09
C ALA A 179 -11.79 -4.32 2.28
N ASN A 180 -12.84 -5.12 2.47
CA ASN A 180 -13.83 -4.92 3.54
C ASN A 180 -13.62 -5.85 4.75
N LYS A 181 -12.44 -6.48 4.84
CA LYS A 181 -12.09 -7.45 5.87
C LYS A 181 -13.18 -8.53 6.03
N SER A 182 -13.73 -8.71 7.21
CA SER A 182 -14.77 -9.71 7.51
C SER A 182 -16.17 -9.12 7.65
N ASP A 183 -16.30 -7.79 7.59
CA ASP A 183 -17.61 -7.12 7.73
C ASP A 183 -18.52 -7.35 6.51
N ARG A 184 -17.92 -7.38 5.32
CA ARG A 184 -18.58 -7.70 4.06
C ARG A 184 -17.71 -8.65 3.24
N LEU A 185 -18.32 -9.71 2.75
CA LEU A 185 -17.63 -10.78 2.01
C LEU A 185 -17.45 -10.43 0.52
N PHE A 186 -16.96 -9.22 0.26
CA PHE A 186 -16.63 -8.73 -1.08
C PHE A 186 -15.61 -7.59 -1.00
N ILE A 187 -14.93 -7.36 -2.11
CA ILE A 187 -14.15 -6.17 -2.37
C ILE A 187 -15.05 -5.16 -3.08
N SER A 188 -15.10 -3.93 -2.59
CA SER A 188 -15.82 -2.84 -3.26
C SER A 188 -14.97 -2.28 -4.38
N VAL A 189 -15.56 -2.16 -5.59
CA VAL A 189 -14.90 -1.54 -6.74
C VAL A 189 -15.44 -0.13 -6.92
N VAL A 190 -14.56 0.84 -6.86
CA VAL A 190 -14.88 2.27 -7.00
C VAL A 190 -14.32 2.79 -8.32
N ASP A 191 -15.17 3.42 -9.13
CA ASP A 191 -14.74 4.25 -10.25
C ASP A 191 -14.31 5.62 -9.72
N VAL A 192 -13.04 5.92 -9.89
CA VAL A 192 -12.41 7.14 -9.32
C VAL A 192 -12.93 8.40 -9.99
N LYS A 193 -13.20 8.36 -11.30
CA LYS A 193 -13.68 9.52 -12.06
C LYS A 193 -15.09 9.92 -11.65
N THR A 194 -15.98 8.95 -11.51
CA THR A 194 -17.38 9.21 -11.12
C THR A 194 -17.55 9.29 -9.61
N ARG A 195 -16.54 8.85 -8.83
CA ARG A 195 -16.56 8.81 -7.36
C ARG A 195 -17.71 7.97 -6.82
N LYS A 196 -17.93 6.83 -7.43
CA LYS A 196 -19.01 5.90 -7.07
C LYS A 196 -18.51 4.48 -6.98
N MET A 197 -19.06 3.72 -6.05
CA MET A 197 -18.95 2.28 -6.08
C MET A 197 -19.72 1.75 -7.30
N VAL A 198 -19.05 0.94 -8.13
CA VAL A 198 -19.57 0.44 -9.40
C VAL A 198 -19.67 -1.08 -9.46
N GLY A 199 -19.06 -1.78 -8.51
CA GLY A 199 -19.04 -3.24 -8.51
C GLY A 199 -18.64 -3.85 -7.17
N ARG A 200 -18.75 -5.18 -7.11
CA ARG A 200 -18.30 -6.02 -6.00
C ARG A 200 -17.61 -7.25 -6.54
N VAL A 201 -16.47 -7.61 -5.97
CA VAL A 201 -15.82 -8.90 -6.21
C VAL A 201 -16.04 -9.77 -4.98
N ALA A 202 -16.65 -10.93 -5.16
CA ALA A 202 -16.94 -11.82 -4.04
C ALA A 202 -15.66 -12.31 -3.35
N MET A 203 -15.65 -12.26 -2.01
CA MET A 203 -14.57 -12.78 -1.15
C MET A 203 -15.21 -13.57 0.00
N PRO A 204 -15.55 -14.85 -0.22
CA PRO A 204 -16.38 -15.62 0.71
C PRO A 204 -15.86 -15.69 2.14
N ASN A 205 -14.55 -15.58 2.33
CA ASN A 205 -13.89 -15.60 3.63
C ASN A 205 -13.45 -14.20 4.11
N GLY A 206 -13.79 -13.14 3.35
CA GLY A 206 -13.27 -11.80 3.57
C GLY A 206 -11.85 -11.60 3.01
N THR A 207 -11.34 -10.36 3.09
CA THR A 207 -9.98 -10.03 2.66
C THR A 207 -9.40 -8.86 3.43
N GLU A 208 -8.10 -8.91 3.71
CA GLU A 208 -7.37 -7.80 4.33
C GLU A 208 -6.28 -7.27 3.41
N GLY A 209 -5.32 -8.12 3.03
CA GLY A 209 -4.25 -7.75 2.10
C GLY A 209 -4.78 -7.59 0.69
N ILE A 210 -4.47 -6.46 0.07
CA ILE A 210 -4.88 -6.15 -1.31
C ILE A 210 -3.80 -5.31 -1.98
N ALA A 211 -3.44 -5.64 -3.23
CA ALA A 211 -2.43 -4.92 -3.99
C ALA A 211 -2.76 -4.90 -5.49
N ALA A 212 -2.63 -3.74 -6.12
CA ALA A 212 -2.74 -3.59 -7.57
C ALA A 212 -1.41 -3.90 -8.24
N SER A 213 -1.44 -4.60 -9.37
CA SER A 213 -0.23 -4.80 -10.17
C SER A 213 0.26 -3.48 -10.77
N PRO A 214 1.59 -3.29 -10.92
CA PRO A 214 2.15 -2.09 -11.52
C PRO A 214 1.71 -1.82 -12.97
N ASP A 215 1.28 -2.82 -13.71
CA ASP A 215 0.72 -2.68 -15.04
C ASP A 215 -0.80 -2.40 -15.05
N GLY A 216 -1.43 -2.39 -13.86
CA GLY A 216 -2.84 -2.10 -13.66
C GLY A 216 -3.81 -3.19 -14.15
N LYS A 217 -3.33 -4.37 -14.57
CA LYS A 217 -4.19 -5.40 -15.16
C LYS A 217 -4.82 -6.33 -14.13
N THR A 218 -4.20 -6.47 -12.97
CA THR A 218 -4.67 -7.35 -11.91
C THR A 218 -4.66 -6.67 -10.55
N VAL A 219 -5.50 -7.18 -9.66
CA VAL A 219 -5.44 -6.93 -8.23
C VAL A 219 -5.31 -8.28 -7.54
N LEU A 220 -4.33 -8.39 -6.63
CA LEU A 220 -4.22 -9.53 -5.73
C LEU A 220 -4.96 -9.23 -4.44
N ALA A 221 -5.73 -10.19 -3.96
CA ALA A 221 -6.45 -10.09 -2.69
C ALA A 221 -6.21 -11.35 -1.85
N ALA A 222 -5.87 -11.15 -0.59
CA ALA A 222 -5.61 -12.23 0.37
C ALA A 222 -6.91 -12.77 0.94
N ASP A 223 -7.08 -14.09 0.96
CA ASP A 223 -8.12 -14.74 1.72
C ASP A 223 -7.78 -14.67 3.23
N LEU A 224 -8.78 -14.36 4.07
CA LEU A 224 -8.55 -14.21 5.53
C LEU A 224 -8.41 -15.53 6.27
N THR A 225 -8.96 -16.62 5.75
CA THR A 225 -9.04 -17.92 6.46
C THR A 225 -8.33 -19.05 5.75
N GLU A 226 -8.20 -18.96 4.44
CA GLU A 226 -7.55 -19.96 3.61
C GLU A 226 -6.21 -19.47 3.04
N PRO A 227 -5.25 -20.37 2.76
CA PRO A 227 -3.92 -20.02 2.28
C PRO A 227 -3.93 -19.66 0.79
N TYR A 228 -4.76 -18.70 0.38
CA TYR A 228 -4.90 -18.34 -1.03
C TYR A 228 -4.79 -16.85 -1.29
N LEU A 229 -4.28 -16.52 -2.47
CA LEU A 229 -4.45 -15.23 -3.13
C LEU A 229 -5.48 -15.37 -4.26
N HIS A 230 -6.43 -14.47 -4.29
CA HIS A 230 -7.35 -14.31 -5.41
C HIS A 230 -6.77 -13.32 -6.41
N VAL A 231 -6.74 -13.68 -7.69
CA VAL A 231 -6.27 -12.83 -8.78
C VAL A 231 -7.50 -12.25 -9.48
N ILE A 232 -7.66 -10.93 -9.43
CA ILE A 232 -8.80 -10.23 -9.97
C ILE A 232 -8.36 -9.49 -11.24
N ALA A 233 -9.01 -9.76 -12.37
CA ALA A 233 -8.78 -9.01 -13.61
C ALA A 233 -9.47 -7.64 -13.54
N THR A 234 -8.72 -6.54 -13.68
CA THR A 234 -9.25 -5.17 -13.56
C THR A 234 -10.15 -4.76 -14.73
N ALA A 235 -10.01 -5.43 -15.88
CA ALA A 235 -10.85 -5.17 -17.06
C ALA A 235 -12.31 -5.62 -16.86
N THR A 236 -12.54 -6.66 -16.05
CA THR A 236 -13.86 -7.27 -15.83
C THR A 236 -14.34 -7.20 -14.39
N ASP A 237 -13.46 -6.85 -13.44
CA ASP A 237 -13.71 -6.87 -12.01
C ASP A 237 -14.16 -8.25 -11.50
N THR A 238 -13.53 -9.31 -12.02
CA THR A 238 -13.84 -10.71 -11.68
C THR A 238 -12.58 -11.46 -11.29
N GLU A 239 -12.72 -12.42 -10.36
CA GLU A 239 -11.66 -13.40 -10.09
C GLU A 239 -11.41 -14.23 -11.34
N VAL A 240 -10.14 -14.36 -11.72
CA VAL A 240 -9.70 -15.12 -12.89
C VAL A 240 -8.74 -16.26 -12.51
N ASP A 241 -8.18 -16.25 -11.30
CA ASP A 241 -7.24 -17.24 -10.82
C ASP A 241 -7.16 -17.23 -9.30
N LYS A 242 -6.62 -18.32 -8.72
CA LYS A 242 -6.43 -18.50 -7.29
C LYS A 242 -5.10 -19.19 -7.02
N ILE A 243 -4.20 -18.51 -6.33
CA ILE A 243 -2.84 -18.97 -6.07
C ILE A 243 -2.74 -19.48 -4.63
N LYS A 244 -2.28 -20.72 -4.44
CA LYS A 244 -2.00 -21.23 -3.12
C LYS A 244 -0.70 -20.65 -2.58
N VAL A 245 -0.74 -20.15 -1.33
CA VAL A 245 0.44 -19.66 -0.62
C VAL A 245 1.04 -20.80 0.20
N GLU A 246 2.23 -21.22 -0.16
CA GLU A 246 2.90 -22.36 0.49
C GLU A 246 3.30 -21.99 1.93
N GLY A 247 3.08 -22.92 2.86
CA GLY A 247 3.40 -22.72 4.28
C GLY A 247 2.45 -21.81 5.05
N ALA A 248 1.43 -21.22 4.41
CA ALA A 248 0.37 -20.53 5.12
C ALA A 248 -0.61 -21.56 5.69
N GLU A 249 -0.73 -21.61 7.03
CA GLU A 249 -1.72 -22.46 7.72
C GLU A 249 -3.10 -21.82 7.77
N HIS A 250 -3.14 -20.49 7.72
CA HIS A 250 -4.32 -19.64 7.77
C HIS A 250 -4.18 -18.52 6.75
N GLY A 251 -5.15 -17.59 6.73
CA GLY A 251 -5.20 -16.49 5.79
C GLY A 251 -3.92 -15.65 5.71
N VAL A 252 -3.76 -15.01 4.60
CA VAL A 252 -2.63 -14.13 4.26
C VAL A 252 -2.91 -12.71 4.75
N TYR A 253 -1.94 -12.04 5.38
CA TYR A 253 -2.16 -10.71 5.96
C TYR A 253 -1.85 -9.55 5.00
N THR A 254 -0.65 -9.52 4.43
CA THR A 254 -0.26 -8.39 3.57
C THR A 254 0.41 -8.84 2.29
N ILE A 255 0.17 -8.09 1.22
CA ILE A 255 0.67 -8.34 -0.12
C ILE A 255 1.23 -7.05 -0.67
N PHE A 256 2.42 -7.12 -1.28
CA PHE A 256 3.03 -5.98 -1.94
C PHE A 256 3.68 -6.40 -3.26
N TYR A 257 3.44 -5.63 -4.32
CA TYR A 257 4.26 -5.71 -5.52
C TYR A 257 5.56 -4.95 -5.31
N SER A 258 6.67 -5.48 -5.83
CA SER A 258 7.90 -4.70 -5.95
C SER A 258 7.69 -3.55 -6.93
N PRO A 259 8.33 -2.37 -6.74
CA PRO A 259 8.15 -1.21 -7.62
C PRO A 259 8.52 -1.46 -9.07
N ASP A 260 9.44 -2.40 -9.33
CA ASP A 260 9.82 -2.82 -10.68
C ASP A 260 8.84 -3.82 -11.32
N GLY A 261 7.79 -4.22 -10.60
CA GLY A 261 6.75 -5.13 -11.07
C GLY A 261 7.19 -6.57 -11.25
N LYS A 262 8.37 -6.97 -10.78
CA LYS A 262 8.90 -8.33 -11.01
C LYS A 262 8.54 -9.31 -9.93
N ARG A 263 8.24 -8.84 -8.72
CA ARG A 263 8.01 -9.70 -7.55
C ARG A 263 6.73 -9.33 -6.83
N VAL A 264 6.12 -10.32 -6.21
CA VAL A 264 5.09 -10.14 -5.19
C VAL A 264 5.65 -10.68 -3.88
N LEU A 265 5.60 -9.88 -2.83
CA LEU A 265 5.95 -10.30 -1.48
C LEU A 265 4.68 -10.49 -0.66
N ILE A 266 4.61 -11.60 0.04
CA ILE A 266 3.51 -11.98 0.91
C ILE A 266 4.06 -12.14 2.31
N CYS A 267 3.46 -11.45 3.28
CA CYS A 267 3.83 -11.55 4.68
C CYS A 267 2.80 -12.38 5.44
N LEU A 268 3.27 -13.41 6.14
CA LEU A 268 2.46 -14.27 6.98
C LEU A 268 2.62 -13.92 8.46
N ALA A 269 1.59 -14.20 9.24
CA ALA A 269 1.63 -14.01 10.70
C ALA A 269 2.72 -14.85 11.39
N SER A 270 3.06 -15.98 10.81
CA SER A 270 4.11 -16.90 11.31
C SER A 270 5.52 -16.31 11.27
N GLY A 271 5.74 -15.22 10.53
CA GLY A 271 7.07 -14.67 10.26
C GLY A 271 7.67 -15.11 8.93
N GLN A 272 6.93 -15.84 8.13
CA GLN A 272 7.32 -16.22 6.79
C GLN A 272 7.03 -15.07 5.81
N VAL A 273 7.95 -14.86 4.88
CA VAL A 273 7.82 -13.97 3.72
C VAL A 273 7.98 -14.81 2.46
N ASP A 274 6.95 -14.87 1.64
CA ASP A 274 7.03 -15.54 0.34
C ASP A 274 7.27 -14.52 -0.76
N ILE A 275 8.12 -14.92 -1.70
CA ILE A 275 8.54 -14.13 -2.85
C ILE A 275 8.10 -14.86 -4.09
N LEU A 276 7.11 -14.32 -4.80
CA LEU A 276 6.58 -14.86 -6.04
C LEU A 276 7.11 -14.07 -7.24
N ASP A 277 7.20 -14.72 -8.40
CA ASP A 277 7.38 -14.04 -9.67
C ASP A 277 6.06 -13.37 -10.07
N ALA A 278 6.06 -12.05 -10.24
CA ALA A 278 4.85 -11.29 -10.60
C ALA A 278 4.36 -11.55 -12.04
N HIS A 279 5.21 -12.12 -12.90
CA HIS A 279 4.86 -12.47 -14.28
C HIS A 279 4.36 -13.92 -14.41
N ASP A 280 4.66 -14.78 -13.42
CA ASP A 280 4.18 -16.14 -13.34
C ASP A 280 3.94 -16.51 -11.86
N LEU A 281 2.73 -16.23 -11.38
CA LEU A 281 2.35 -16.47 -9.99
C LEU A 281 2.30 -17.96 -9.62
N HIS A 282 2.30 -18.87 -10.61
CA HIS A 282 2.39 -20.32 -10.40
C HIS A 282 3.83 -20.86 -10.41
N ALA A 283 4.83 -20.03 -10.72
CA ALA A 283 6.22 -20.41 -10.59
C ALA A 283 6.55 -20.79 -9.12
N PRO A 284 7.57 -21.62 -8.89
CA PRO A 284 7.95 -22.02 -7.52
C PRO A 284 8.21 -20.80 -6.63
N GLN A 285 7.51 -20.77 -5.51
CA GLN A 285 7.66 -19.72 -4.50
C GLN A 285 9.00 -19.85 -3.79
N ARG A 286 9.61 -18.71 -3.45
CA ARG A 286 10.81 -18.69 -2.60
C ARG A 286 10.40 -18.13 -1.24
N THR A 287 10.87 -18.76 -0.20
CA THR A 287 10.48 -18.45 1.18
C THR A 287 11.68 -17.96 1.99
N VAL A 288 11.45 -16.92 2.79
CA VAL A 288 12.40 -16.39 3.78
C VAL A 288 11.68 -16.31 5.12
N HIS A 289 12.34 -16.74 6.19
CA HIS A 289 11.85 -16.46 7.53
C HIS A 289 12.43 -15.14 8.04
N SER A 290 11.54 -14.24 8.39
CA SER A 290 11.86 -13.00 9.07
C SER A 290 12.37 -13.28 10.49
N ALA A 291 12.99 -12.28 11.14
CA ALA A 291 13.43 -12.40 12.53
C ALA A 291 12.29 -12.17 13.55
N GLY A 292 11.06 -12.10 13.10
CA GLY A 292 9.90 -11.87 13.96
C GLY A 292 8.61 -12.42 13.37
N THR A 293 7.49 -12.07 13.98
CA THR A 293 6.15 -12.56 13.67
C THR A 293 5.15 -11.40 13.55
N ALA A 294 3.92 -11.74 13.14
CA ALA A 294 2.88 -10.75 12.84
C ALA A 294 3.39 -9.70 11.85
N LEU A 295 3.89 -10.17 10.70
CA LEU A 295 4.50 -9.30 9.69
C LEU A 295 3.42 -8.38 9.08
N MET A 296 3.76 -7.09 8.94
CA MET A 296 2.83 -6.07 8.44
C MET A 296 3.36 -5.35 7.21
N GLY A 297 4.02 -4.23 7.35
CA GLY A 297 4.48 -3.41 6.24
C GLY A 297 5.72 -3.94 5.54
N ILE A 298 5.82 -3.66 4.23
CA ILE A 298 7.01 -3.89 3.43
C ILE A 298 7.43 -2.57 2.79
N GLY A 299 8.74 -2.26 2.86
CA GLY A 299 9.37 -1.17 2.12
C GLY A 299 10.44 -1.73 1.20
N PHE A 300 10.36 -1.40 -0.08
CA PHE A 300 11.39 -1.79 -1.05
C PHE A 300 12.49 -0.74 -1.12
N ALA A 301 13.73 -1.17 -1.01
CA ALA A 301 14.86 -0.27 -1.19
C ALA A 301 14.99 0.17 -2.67
N PRO A 302 15.58 1.35 -2.92
CA PRO A 302 15.78 1.85 -4.29
C PRO A 302 16.63 0.94 -5.17
N ASP A 303 17.42 0.05 -4.58
CA ASP A 303 18.23 -0.94 -5.31
C ASP A 303 17.39 -2.04 -6.01
N GLY A 304 16.10 -2.15 -5.66
CA GLY A 304 15.17 -3.15 -6.18
C GLY A 304 15.46 -4.58 -5.73
N ASN A 305 16.52 -4.80 -4.94
CA ASN A 305 16.94 -6.13 -4.49
C ASN A 305 16.82 -6.34 -3.00
N THR A 306 16.49 -5.29 -2.26
CA THR A 306 16.32 -5.33 -0.80
C THR A 306 14.89 -4.99 -0.43
N ALA A 307 14.29 -5.77 0.46
CA ALA A 307 13.05 -5.42 1.14
C ALA A 307 13.27 -5.29 2.65
N LEU A 308 12.58 -4.35 3.25
CA LEU A 308 12.45 -4.23 4.70
C LEU A 308 11.06 -4.72 5.10
N VAL A 309 10.98 -5.56 6.11
CA VAL A 309 9.73 -6.17 6.58
C VAL A 309 9.54 -5.85 8.06
N GLY A 310 8.40 -5.25 8.38
CA GLY A 310 8.04 -4.91 9.76
C GLY A 310 7.61 -6.15 10.56
N ASN A 311 8.36 -6.47 11.61
CA ASN A 311 8.03 -7.50 12.60
C ASN A 311 7.20 -6.86 13.72
N HIS A 312 5.89 -6.80 13.53
CA HIS A 312 5.01 -6.03 14.42
C HIS A 312 5.10 -6.51 15.88
N ALA A 313 5.09 -7.81 16.11
CA ALA A 313 5.09 -8.36 17.46
C ALA A 313 6.40 -8.08 18.24
N GLN A 314 7.54 -7.93 17.54
CA GLN A 314 8.84 -7.69 18.17
C GLN A 314 9.27 -6.21 18.14
N GLY A 315 8.57 -5.38 17.35
CA GLY A 315 8.97 -3.98 17.14
C GLY A 315 10.32 -3.83 16.43
N THR A 316 10.64 -4.78 15.55
CA THR A 316 11.88 -4.80 14.76
C THR A 316 11.58 -4.76 13.27
N VAL A 317 12.61 -4.53 12.46
CA VAL A 317 12.54 -4.64 11.00
C VAL A 317 13.59 -5.64 10.53
N SER A 318 13.16 -6.57 9.66
CA SER A 318 14.04 -7.51 8.99
C SER A 318 14.41 -6.99 7.61
N ARG A 319 15.69 -7.07 7.27
CA ARG A 319 16.23 -6.77 5.94
C ARG A 319 16.39 -8.06 5.16
N ILE A 320 15.74 -8.16 4.00
CA ILE A 320 15.70 -9.34 3.15
C ILE A 320 16.37 -9.04 1.82
N ASP A 321 17.33 -9.87 1.44
CA ASP A 321 17.89 -9.93 0.08
C ASP A 321 16.91 -10.71 -0.82
N LEU A 322 16.30 -10.00 -1.76
CA LEU A 322 15.32 -10.58 -2.69
C LEU A 322 15.97 -11.42 -3.80
N THR A 323 17.26 -11.22 -4.06
CA THR A 323 18.00 -11.98 -5.07
C THR A 323 18.29 -13.39 -4.59
N HIS A 324 18.73 -13.51 -3.32
CA HIS A 324 19.08 -14.80 -2.73
C HIS A 324 17.99 -15.37 -1.84
N ALA A 325 16.89 -14.66 -1.63
CA ALA A 325 15.81 -15.01 -0.70
C ALA A 325 16.37 -15.31 0.70
N SER A 326 17.08 -14.38 1.29
CA SER A 326 17.74 -14.55 2.58
C SER A 326 17.59 -13.36 3.50
N LEU A 327 17.50 -13.63 4.81
CA LEU A 327 17.54 -12.61 5.85
C LEU A 327 19.00 -12.14 6.00
N VAL A 328 19.25 -10.84 5.82
CA VAL A 328 20.62 -10.26 5.88
C VAL A 328 20.83 -9.34 7.09
N GLY A 329 19.80 -9.02 7.83
CA GLY A 329 19.92 -8.20 9.04
C GLY A 329 18.59 -7.93 9.71
N THR A 330 18.65 -7.43 10.94
CA THR A 330 17.49 -7.02 11.73
C THR A 330 17.88 -5.87 12.64
N PHE A 331 17.01 -4.88 12.80
CA PHE A 331 17.22 -3.75 13.70
C PHE A 331 15.96 -3.38 14.49
N ALA A 332 16.12 -2.74 15.63
CA ALA A 332 15.01 -2.27 16.45
C ALA A 332 14.36 -1.03 15.81
N ALA A 333 13.01 -0.99 15.80
CA ALA A 333 12.26 0.07 15.15
C ALA A 333 11.03 0.57 15.95
N GLY A 334 10.92 0.18 17.21
CA GLY A 334 9.85 0.64 18.08
C GLY A 334 9.23 -0.47 18.92
N LYS A 335 7.92 -0.39 19.15
CA LYS A 335 7.15 -1.39 19.89
C LYS A 335 6.25 -2.24 19.00
N GLY A 336 5.93 -1.76 17.78
CA GLY A 336 5.07 -2.50 16.85
C GLY A 336 5.05 -1.82 15.49
N VAL A 337 5.90 -2.28 14.56
CA VAL A 337 6.02 -1.74 13.20
C VAL A 337 4.80 -2.14 12.38
N GLU A 338 4.06 -1.16 11.87
CA GLU A 338 2.85 -1.37 11.06
C GLU A 338 3.13 -1.15 9.57
N MET A 339 3.64 0.01 9.21
CA MET A 339 3.97 0.37 7.83
C MET A 339 5.35 1.02 7.77
N LEU A 340 6.00 0.92 6.63
CA LEU A 340 7.29 1.56 6.40
C LEU A 340 7.49 1.88 4.91
N ALA A 341 8.23 2.94 4.62
CA ALA A 341 8.54 3.36 3.27
C ALA A 341 9.88 4.08 3.19
N TYR A 342 10.56 3.94 2.05
CA TYR A 342 11.68 4.81 1.67
C TYR A 342 11.13 6.11 1.06
N PHE A 343 11.88 7.23 1.22
CA PHE A 343 11.54 8.53 0.64
C PHE A 343 12.78 9.30 0.17
#